data_c04c12b80d7e19a8de43bae7451c04d3
#
_entry.id   c04c12b80d7e19a8de43bae7451c04d3
#
_cell.length_a   1.000
_cell.length_b   1.000
_cell.length_c   1.000
_cell.angle_alpha   90.00
_cell.angle_beta   90.00
_cell.angle_gamma   90.00
#
_symmetry.space_group_name_H-M   'P 1'
#
loop_
_entity.id
_entity.type
_entity.pdbx_description
1 polymer ?
#
loop_
_entity_poly.entity_id
_entity_poly.type
_entity_poly.pdbx_seq_one_letter_code
_entity_poly.pdbx_strand_id
1 'polypeptide(L)' 'MNRKKALIIIMAIQMMLLAIVVALFVSGVMNVTAFVAIVVVVGIVSTAATVMAIRKLPPM' A
#
# COMPACT_ATOMS: atom_id res chain seq x y z
N MET A 1 -15.26 -6.25 -11.50
CA MET A 1 -14.45 -5.08 -11.08
C MET A 1 -13.59 -4.63 -12.26
N ASN A 2 -13.61 -3.34 -12.58
CA ASN A 2 -12.76 -2.82 -13.64
C ASN A 2 -11.44 -2.28 -13.07
N ARG A 3 -10.54 -1.88 -13.97
CA ARG A 3 -9.21 -1.41 -13.58
C ARG A 3 -9.28 -0.16 -12.70
N LYS A 4 -10.14 0.78 -13.05
CA LYS A 4 -10.29 2.02 -12.30
C LYS A 4 -10.70 1.75 -10.86
N LYS A 5 -11.72 0.92 -10.67
CA LYS A 5 -12.23 0.59 -9.34
C LYS A 5 -11.18 -0.14 -8.49
N ALA A 6 -10.46 -1.07 -9.12
CA ALA A 6 -9.40 -1.80 -8.44
C ALA A 6 -8.28 -0.87 -7.98
N LEU A 7 -7.88 0.08 -8.83
CA LEU A 7 -6.83 1.03 -8.47
C LEU A 7 -7.25 1.94 -7.32
N ILE A 8 -8.51 2.37 -7.31
CA ILE A 8 -9.03 3.20 -6.21
C ILE A 8 -8.98 2.42 -4.89
N ILE A 9 -9.39 1.15 -4.91
CA ILE A 9 -9.38 0.31 -3.72
C ILE A 9 -7.94 0.09 -3.23
N ILE A 10 -7.01 -0.19 -4.13
CA ILE A 10 -5.60 -0.39 -3.79
C ILE A 10 -5.03 0.87 -3.14
N MET A 11 -5.32 2.04 -3.71
CA MET A 11 -4.85 3.30 -3.15
C MET A 11 -5.43 3.56 -1.76
N ALA A 12 -6.72 3.28 -1.58
CA ALA A 12 -7.36 3.48 -0.28
C ALA A 12 -6.74 2.60 0.80
N ILE A 13 -6.51 1.32 0.48
CA ILE A 13 -5.88 0.39 1.40
C ILE A 13 -4.45 0.83 1.72
N GLN A 14 -3.70 1.24 0.71
CA GLN A 14 -2.32 1.70 0.88
C GLN A 14 -2.25 2.92 1.79
N MET A 15 -3.13 3.89 1.59
CA MET A 15 -3.16 5.09 2.43
C MET A 15 -3.49 4.74 3.88
N MET A 16 -4.44 3.82 4.09
CA MET A 16 -4.80 3.37 5.43
C MET A 16 -3.62 2.69 6.12
N LEU A 17 -2.92 1.79 5.43
CA LEU A 17 -1.76 1.11 5.99
C LEU A 17 -0.65 2.07 6.34
N LEU A 18 -0.38 3.05 5.47
CA LEU A 18 0.66 4.04 5.74
C LEU A 18 0.29 4.92 6.94
N ALA A 19 -0.98 5.29 7.07
CA ALA A 19 -1.43 6.07 8.22
C ALA A 19 -1.22 5.31 9.53
N ILE A 20 -1.54 4.02 9.56
CA ILE A 20 -1.33 3.17 10.73
C ILE A 20 0.17 3.06 11.06
N VAL A 21 1.00 2.83 10.06
CA VAL A 21 2.45 2.70 10.25
C VAL A 21 3.04 3.98 10.79
N VAL A 22 2.65 5.14 10.24
CA VAL A 22 3.13 6.44 10.71
C VAL A 22 2.69 6.68 12.15
N ALA A 23 1.45 6.34 12.49
CA ALA A 23 0.95 6.50 13.85
C ALA A 23 1.76 5.66 14.85
N LEU A 24 2.08 4.42 14.48
CA LEU A 24 2.91 3.55 15.33
C LEU A 24 4.32 4.10 15.51
N PHE A 25 4.89 4.64 14.45
CA PHE A 25 6.21 5.24 14.49
C PHE A 25 6.24 6.47 15.42
N VAL A 26 5.27 7.35 15.26
CA VAL A 26 5.17 8.57 16.08
C VAL A 26 4.92 8.26 17.55
N SER A 27 4.17 7.20 17.84
CA SER A 27 3.87 6.80 19.21
C SER A 27 5.06 6.14 19.92
N GLY A 28 6.15 5.88 19.20
CA GLY A 28 7.35 5.28 19.78
C GLY A 28 7.33 3.77 19.91
N VAL A 29 6.29 3.12 19.39
CA VAL A 29 6.18 1.65 19.41
C VAL A 29 7.16 1.01 18.44
N MET A 30 7.54 1.73 17.40
CA MET A 30 8.33 1.22 16.29
C MET A 30 9.61 2.05 16.13
N ASN A 31 10.74 1.41 15.90
CA ASN A 31 12.00 2.11 15.62
C ASN A 31 12.14 2.43 14.14
N VAL A 32 13.16 3.22 13.79
CA VAL A 32 13.39 3.66 12.41
C VAL A 32 13.62 2.47 11.48
N THR A 33 14.37 1.46 11.91
CA THR A 33 14.67 0.30 11.11
C THR A 33 13.40 -0.47 10.76
N ALA A 34 12.54 -0.71 11.76
CA ALA A 34 11.27 -1.39 11.53
C ALA A 34 10.36 -0.57 10.64
N PHE A 35 10.31 0.75 10.82
CA PHE A 35 9.52 1.65 10.00
C PHE A 35 9.93 1.56 8.54
N VAL A 36 11.23 1.67 8.26
CA VAL A 36 11.75 1.60 6.89
C VAL A 36 11.46 0.24 6.27
N ALA A 37 11.64 -0.85 7.01
CA ALA A 37 11.37 -2.20 6.50
C ALA A 37 9.90 -2.35 6.12
N ILE A 38 8.98 -1.89 6.95
CA ILE A 38 7.55 -1.98 6.68
C ILE A 38 7.16 -1.14 5.46
N VAL A 39 7.70 0.09 5.36
CA VAL A 39 7.41 0.96 4.23
C VAL A 39 7.90 0.33 2.92
N VAL A 40 9.08 -0.27 2.93
CA VAL A 40 9.61 -0.94 1.74
C VAL A 40 8.73 -2.11 1.34
N VAL A 41 8.32 -2.95 2.29
CA VAL A 41 7.45 -4.10 2.02
C VAL A 41 6.11 -3.65 1.47
N VAL A 42 5.49 -2.65 2.09
CA VAL A 42 4.21 -2.10 1.63
C VAL A 42 4.34 -1.55 0.23
N GLY A 43 5.44 -0.85 -0.07
CA GLY A 43 5.69 -0.31 -1.41
C GLY A 43 5.80 -1.41 -2.46
N ILE A 44 6.54 -2.47 -2.16
CA ILE A 44 6.71 -3.60 -3.08
C ILE A 44 5.37 -4.29 -3.34
N VAL A 45 4.63 -4.59 -2.27
CA VAL A 45 3.32 -5.27 -2.38
C VAL A 45 2.33 -4.40 -3.15
N SER A 46 2.29 -3.10 -2.87
CA SER A 46 1.41 -2.17 -3.57
C SER A 46 1.73 -2.08 -5.04
N THR A 47 3.03 -2.03 -5.39
CA THR A 47 3.47 -2.01 -6.78
C THR A 47 3.06 -3.28 -7.50
N ALA A 48 3.27 -4.44 -6.88
CA ALA A 48 2.88 -5.73 -7.45
C ALA A 48 1.37 -5.79 -7.68
N ALA A 49 0.58 -5.36 -6.69
CA ALA A 49 -0.87 -5.35 -6.80
C ALA A 49 -1.33 -4.44 -7.94
N THR A 50 -0.73 -3.26 -8.07
CA THR A 50 -1.07 -2.31 -9.14
C THR A 50 -0.75 -2.90 -10.51
N VAL A 51 0.42 -3.51 -10.67
CA VAL A 51 0.82 -4.13 -11.94
C VAL A 51 -0.14 -5.27 -12.30
N MET A 52 -0.51 -6.10 -11.33
CA MET A 52 -1.46 -7.19 -11.59
C MET A 52 -2.83 -6.66 -11.97
N ALA A 53 -3.30 -5.60 -11.33
CA ALA A 53 -4.58 -4.99 -11.67
C ALA A 53 -4.58 -4.46 -13.11
N ILE A 54 -3.48 -3.81 -13.51
CA ILE A 54 -3.35 -3.28 -14.88
C ILE A 54 -3.32 -4.40 -15.91
N ARG A 55 -2.67 -5.52 -15.59
CA ARG A 55 -2.52 -6.63 -16.55
C ARG A 55 -3.73 -7.52 -16.64
N LYS A 56 -4.43 -7.78 -15.52
CA LYS A 56 -5.46 -8.82 -15.46
C LYS A 56 -6.88 -8.28 -15.54
N LEU A 57 -7.10 -7.02 -15.18
CA LEU A 57 -8.44 -6.46 -15.15
C LEU A 57 -8.74 -5.71 -16.45
N PRO A 58 -10.02 -5.66 -16.85
CA PRO A 58 -10.39 -4.94 -18.08
C PRO A 58 -10.13 -3.44 -17.93
N PRO A 59 -9.89 -2.73 -19.03
CA PRO A 59 -9.70 -1.28 -19.00
C PRO A 59 -10.93 -0.55 -18.52
N MET A 60 -10.70 0.68 -18.08
CA MET A 60 -11.80 1.57 -17.65
C MET A 60 -12.79 1.88 -18.75
#